data_751e42c32c6b8d329b10b35786c8c230
#
_entry.id   751e42c32c6b8d329b10b35786c8c230
#
_cell.length_a   1.000
_cell.length_b   1.000
_cell.length_c   1.000
_cell.angle_alpha   90.00
_cell.angle_beta   90.00
_cell.angle_gamma   90.00
#
_symmetry.space_group_name_H-M   'P 1'
#
loop_
_entity.id
_entity.type
_entity.pdbx_description
1 polymer ?
#
loop_
_entity_poly.entity_id
_entity_poly.type
_entity_poly.pdbx_seq_one_letter_code
_entity_poly.pdbx_strand_id
1 'polypeptide(L)'
;TGICGAAAVMGLSGSIKVPPEKEDEKANNEVMAVAIIAIMGTIFALLEIALGPLTGLSKTQLGITAGASLHEIAHAVAAGDAFGAVDIATIMKLSRVLMLVFAAIIIAVWWDKNHSEMPADGKRKVSFPWFMLGFIGASIIGTFVPFIGAIAPNLVDFAYIVLGMAMAALGINVNFSAIAKKGQKAFLASFLTSVLLM
;
A
#
# COMPACT_ATOMS: atom_id res chain seq x y z
N THR A 1 5.78 3.49 -0.13
CA THR A 1 5.26 4.22 -1.31
C THR A 1 5.23 3.36 -2.57
N GLY A 2 6.33 2.67 -2.92
CA GLY A 2 6.50 2.02 -4.23
C GLY A 2 5.59 0.84 -4.56
N ILE A 3 4.94 0.18 -3.62
CA ILE A 3 4.09 -1.00 -3.87
C ILE A 3 2.64 -0.68 -3.49
N CYS A 4 2.35 -0.74 -2.21
CA CYS A 4 1.12 -0.29 -1.59
C CYS A 4 1.51 0.27 -0.23
N GLY A 5 1.33 1.57 -0.04
CA GLY A 5 1.94 2.30 1.05
C GLY A 5 1.72 1.71 2.44
N ALA A 6 0.49 1.80 2.95
CA ALA A 6 0.16 1.28 4.28
C ALA A 6 0.36 -0.24 4.38
N ALA A 7 -0.09 -1.01 3.37
CA ALA A 7 0.07 -2.47 3.37
C ALA A 7 1.55 -2.89 3.35
N ALA A 8 2.43 -2.13 2.67
CA ALA A 8 3.86 -2.40 2.67
C ALA A 8 4.49 -2.11 4.04
N VAL A 9 4.13 -0.99 4.69
CA VAL A 9 4.62 -0.68 6.04
C VAL A 9 4.20 -1.78 7.01
N MET A 10 2.92 -2.11 7.07
CA MET A 10 2.39 -3.12 7.98
C MET A 10 2.93 -4.53 7.68
N GLY A 11 2.99 -4.89 6.40
CA GLY A 11 3.46 -6.22 5.97
C GLY A 11 4.95 -6.44 6.17
N LEU A 12 5.77 -5.41 5.95
CA LEU A 12 7.23 -5.52 6.07
C LEU A 12 7.72 -5.29 7.49
N SER A 13 7.01 -4.52 8.29
CA SER A 13 7.36 -4.24 9.68
C SER A 13 7.45 -5.51 10.53
N GLY A 14 6.58 -6.49 10.27
CA GLY A 14 6.65 -7.80 10.94
C GLY A 14 7.98 -8.54 10.72
N SER A 15 8.68 -8.24 9.63
CA SER A 15 10.00 -8.83 9.32
C SER A 15 11.16 -8.09 10.02
N ILE A 16 10.92 -6.87 10.51
CA ILE A 16 11.89 -6.03 11.21
C ILE A 16 11.75 -6.28 12.70
N LYS A 17 12.62 -7.10 13.26
CA LYS A 17 12.66 -7.38 14.70
C LYS A 17 13.43 -6.28 15.41
N VAL A 18 12.90 -5.81 16.53
CA VAL A 18 13.55 -4.86 17.43
C VAL A 18 13.55 -5.42 18.85
N PRO A 19 14.47 -4.99 19.72
CA PRO A 19 14.43 -5.35 21.15
C PRO A 19 13.12 -4.89 21.79
N PRO A 20 12.62 -5.57 22.84
CA PRO A 20 11.37 -5.21 23.51
C PRO A 20 11.29 -3.75 23.96
N GLU A 21 12.42 -3.18 24.35
CA GLU A 21 12.54 -1.76 24.76
C GLU A 21 12.23 -0.76 23.63
N LYS A 22 12.29 -1.18 22.36
CA LYS A 22 12.07 -0.35 21.18
C LYS A 22 10.77 -0.68 20.44
N GLU A 23 9.94 -1.56 20.97
CA GLU A 23 8.67 -1.94 20.32
C GLU A 23 7.70 -0.76 20.23
N ASP A 24 7.59 0.05 21.27
CA ASP A 24 6.75 1.26 21.26
C ASP A 24 7.25 2.30 20.25
N GLU A 25 8.57 2.47 20.16
CA GLU A 25 9.18 3.38 19.19
C GLU A 25 8.90 2.89 17.75
N LYS A 26 9.01 1.59 17.51
CA LYS A 26 8.68 0.97 16.22
C LYS A 26 7.22 1.17 15.87
N ALA A 27 6.29 0.89 16.78
CA ALA A 27 4.87 1.07 16.57
C ALA A 27 4.51 2.54 16.23
N ASN A 28 5.10 3.49 16.95
CA ASN A 28 4.92 4.91 16.66
C ASN A 28 5.47 5.31 15.27
N ASN A 29 6.62 4.76 14.88
CA ASN A 29 7.21 5.01 13.57
C ASN A 29 6.36 4.41 12.44
N GLU A 30 5.74 3.24 12.64
CA GLU A 30 4.81 2.62 11.71
C GLU A 30 3.57 3.48 11.47
N VAL A 31 2.92 3.91 12.55
CA VAL A 31 1.75 4.80 12.48
C VAL A 31 2.10 6.10 11.77
N MET A 32 3.25 6.69 12.08
CA MET A 32 3.72 7.90 11.42
C MET A 32 4.01 7.68 9.93
N ALA A 33 4.63 6.57 9.57
CA ALA A 33 4.92 6.24 8.17
C ALA A 33 3.63 6.04 7.36
N VAL A 34 2.64 5.32 7.92
CA VAL A 34 1.32 5.13 7.29
C VAL A 34 0.61 6.48 7.09
N ALA A 35 0.65 7.35 8.11
CA ALA A 35 0.05 8.68 8.03
C ALA A 35 0.70 9.55 6.92
N ILE A 36 2.03 9.56 6.84
CA ILE A 36 2.77 10.29 5.79
C ILE A 36 2.38 9.77 4.40
N ILE A 37 2.30 8.46 4.25
CA ILE A 37 1.95 7.82 2.96
C ILE A 37 0.52 8.16 2.57
N ALA A 38 -0.42 8.16 3.51
CA ALA A 38 -1.81 8.52 3.24
C ALA A 38 -1.93 9.98 2.75
N ILE A 39 -1.24 10.91 3.42
CA ILE A 39 -1.21 12.33 3.01
C ILE A 39 -0.59 12.48 1.62
N MET A 40 0.60 11.92 1.41
CA MET A 40 1.28 11.98 0.11
C MET A 40 0.44 11.34 -0.98
N GLY A 41 -0.13 10.16 -0.71
CA GLY A 41 -1.00 9.46 -1.65
C GLY A 41 -2.19 10.29 -2.09
N THR A 42 -2.84 10.98 -1.15
CA THR A 42 -3.97 11.87 -1.46
C THR A 42 -3.54 13.06 -2.31
N ILE A 43 -2.43 13.72 -1.94
CA ILE A 43 -1.88 14.86 -2.71
C ILE A 43 -1.56 14.43 -4.15
N PHE A 44 -0.82 13.33 -4.31
CA PHE A 44 -0.43 12.86 -5.63
C PHE A 44 -1.61 12.31 -6.44
N ALA A 45 -2.60 11.70 -5.81
CA ALA A 45 -3.83 11.29 -6.50
C ALA A 45 -4.61 12.49 -7.04
N LEU A 46 -4.76 13.56 -6.24
CA LEU A 46 -5.42 14.79 -6.68
C LEU A 46 -4.63 15.47 -7.81
N LEU A 47 -3.29 15.51 -7.70
CA LEU A 47 -2.44 16.04 -8.76
C LEU A 47 -2.59 15.24 -10.06
N GLU A 48 -2.60 13.92 -9.98
CA GLU A 48 -2.74 13.05 -11.15
C GLU A 48 -4.12 13.19 -11.78
N ILE A 49 -5.19 13.27 -11.00
CA ILE A 49 -6.55 13.51 -11.49
C ILE A 49 -6.64 14.87 -12.20
N ALA A 50 -6.01 15.90 -11.64
CA ALA A 50 -6.04 17.24 -12.21
C ALA A 50 -5.17 17.40 -13.46
N LEU A 51 -3.96 16.82 -13.45
CA LEU A 51 -2.97 17.00 -14.51
C LEU A 51 -3.03 15.92 -15.58
N GLY A 52 -3.48 14.70 -15.24
CA GLY A 52 -3.53 13.56 -16.15
C GLY A 52 -4.23 13.87 -17.49
N PRO A 53 -5.45 14.46 -17.49
CA PRO A 53 -6.14 14.82 -18.73
C PRO A 53 -5.38 15.81 -19.61
N LEU A 54 -4.50 16.64 -19.02
CA LEU A 54 -3.71 17.62 -19.75
C LEU A 54 -2.52 17.02 -20.50
N THR A 55 -2.14 15.79 -20.16
CA THR A 55 -0.99 15.09 -20.79
C THR A 55 -1.30 14.59 -22.19
N GLY A 56 -2.57 14.53 -22.58
CA GLY A 56 -3.01 13.95 -23.87
C GLY A 56 -2.94 12.42 -23.93
N LEU A 57 -2.69 11.75 -22.80
CA LEU A 57 -2.68 10.29 -22.71
C LEU A 57 -4.08 9.70 -22.89
N SER A 58 -4.15 8.50 -23.47
CA SER A 58 -5.41 7.76 -23.58
C SER A 58 -5.90 7.30 -22.19
N LYS A 59 -7.21 7.02 -22.08
CA LYS A 59 -7.81 6.49 -20.82
C LYS A 59 -7.06 5.28 -20.28
N THR A 60 -6.67 4.35 -21.15
CA THR A 60 -5.89 3.16 -20.80
C THR A 60 -4.54 3.54 -20.19
N GLN A 61 -3.82 4.48 -20.80
CA GLN A 61 -2.53 4.94 -20.30
C GLN A 61 -2.68 5.66 -18.97
N LEU A 62 -3.69 6.51 -18.80
CA LEU A 62 -4.00 7.17 -17.52
C LEU A 62 -4.34 6.16 -16.43
N GLY A 63 -5.12 5.11 -16.75
CA GLY A 63 -5.39 4.02 -15.81
C GLY A 63 -4.14 3.25 -15.41
N ILE A 64 -3.25 2.95 -16.37
CA ILE A 64 -1.96 2.31 -16.09
C ILE A 64 -1.11 3.20 -15.18
N THR A 65 -1.02 4.50 -15.47
CA THR A 65 -0.27 5.46 -14.67
C THR A 65 -0.82 5.51 -13.26
N ALA A 66 -2.14 5.71 -13.09
CA ALA A 66 -2.78 5.75 -11.78
C ALA A 66 -2.53 4.49 -10.94
N GLY A 67 -2.64 3.32 -11.52
CA GLY A 67 -2.34 2.06 -10.85
C GLY A 67 -0.85 1.88 -10.54
N ALA A 68 0.01 2.38 -11.41
CA ALA A 68 1.45 2.23 -11.27
C ALA A 68 2.10 3.28 -10.36
N SER A 69 1.64 4.53 -10.33
CA SER A 69 2.26 5.62 -9.56
C SER A 69 1.69 5.75 -8.15
N LEU A 70 0.36 5.70 -7.99
CA LEU A 70 -0.32 6.02 -6.74
C LEU A 70 -0.01 5.04 -5.62
N HIS A 71 -0.12 5.50 -4.38
CA HIS A 71 0.41 4.82 -3.20
C HIS A 71 -0.49 3.69 -2.71
N GLU A 72 -1.80 3.85 -2.83
CA GLU A 72 -2.78 2.92 -2.27
C GLU A 72 -3.85 2.54 -3.29
N ILE A 73 -4.54 1.42 -3.04
CA ILE A 73 -5.62 0.93 -3.92
C ILE A 73 -6.73 1.97 -4.02
N ALA A 74 -7.12 2.61 -2.89
CA ALA A 74 -8.16 3.63 -2.89
C ALA A 74 -7.85 4.81 -3.81
N HIS A 75 -6.60 5.28 -3.80
CA HIS A 75 -6.16 6.37 -4.67
C HIS A 75 -6.16 5.96 -6.15
N ALA A 76 -5.71 4.73 -6.45
CA ALA A 76 -5.72 4.19 -7.80
C ALA A 76 -7.15 4.01 -8.35
N VAL A 77 -8.07 3.56 -7.50
CA VAL A 77 -9.49 3.42 -7.84
C VAL A 77 -10.10 4.81 -8.10
N ALA A 78 -9.88 5.78 -7.21
CA ALA A 78 -10.42 7.12 -7.36
C ALA A 78 -9.90 7.83 -8.62
N ALA A 79 -8.60 7.73 -8.91
CA ALA A 79 -8.04 8.28 -10.14
C ALA A 79 -8.50 7.50 -11.38
N GLY A 80 -8.56 6.17 -11.29
CA GLY A 80 -9.08 5.32 -12.34
C GLY A 80 -10.54 5.65 -12.69
N ASP A 81 -11.37 5.95 -11.70
CA ASP A 81 -12.76 6.38 -11.90
C ASP A 81 -12.82 7.72 -12.63
N ALA A 82 -12.04 8.69 -12.18
CA ALA A 82 -11.94 10.00 -12.82
C ALA A 82 -11.50 9.91 -14.31
N PHE A 83 -10.71 8.89 -14.66
CA PHE A 83 -10.26 8.66 -16.04
C PHE A 83 -11.16 7.70 -16.84
N GLY A 84 -12.15 7.08 -16.21
CA GLY A 84 -12.98 6.03 -16.80
C GLY A 84 -12.18 4.75 -17.10
N ALA A 85 -11.23 4.37 -16.24
CA ALA A 85 -10.29 3.27 -16.40
C ALA A 85 -10.02 2.52 -15.07
N VAL A 86 -11.06 2.37 -14.23
CA VAL A 86 -10.98 1.75 -12.90
C VAL A 86 -10.37 0.36 -12.94
N ASP A 87 -10.84 -0.48 -13.86
CA ASP A 87 -10.39 -1.86 -13.98
C ASP A 87 -8.88 -1.94 -14.24
N ILE A 88 -8.40 -1.10 -15.16
CA ILE A 88 -6.99 -1.05 -15.55
C ILE A 88 -6.15 -0.55 -14.38
N ALA A 89 -6.56 0.53 -13.73
CA ALA A 89 -5.87 1.09 -12.58
C ALA A 89 -5.79 0.07 -11.42
N THR A 90 -6.88 -0.64 -11.16
CA THR A 90 -6.96 -1.66 -10.12
C THR A 90 -6.06 -2.85 -10.44
N ILE A 91 -6.10 -3.40 -11.66
CA ILE A 91 -5.25 -4.52 -12.08
C ILE A 91 -3.78 -4.15 -11.98
N MET A 92 -3.38 -2.97 -12.45
CA MET A 92 -2.00 -2.49 -12.35
C MET A 92 -1.57 -2.35 -10.90
N LYS A 93 -2.44 -1.83 -10.03
CA LYS A 93 -2.16 -1.70 -8.60
C LYS A 93 -2.01 -3.06 -7.92
N LEU A 94 -2.90 -4.00 -8.19
CA LEU A 94 -2.87 -5.34 -7.62
C LEU A 94 -1.63 -6.12 -8.09
N SER A 95 -1.20 -5.95 -9.33
CA SER A 95 0.05 -6.54 -9.84
C SER A 95 1.28 -6.08 -9.05
N ARG A 96 1.30 -4.80 -8.63
CA ARG A 96 2.37 -4.28 -7.76
C ARG A 96 2.27 -4.81 -6.33
N VAL A 97 1.05 -4.95 -5.81
CA VAL A 97 0.84 -5.52 -4.47
C VAL A 97 1.36 -6.97 -4.41
N LEU A 98 1.25 -7.72 -5.51
CA LEU A 98 1.84 -9.07 -5.60
C LEU A 98 3.36 -9.06 -5.37
N MET A 99 4.06 -8.01 -5.79
CA MET A 99 5.51 -7.85 -5.55
C MET A 99 5.86 -7.69 -4.06
N LEU A 100 4.89 -7.41 -3.20
CA LEU A 100 5.12 -7.31 -1.75
C LEU A 100 5.64 -8.62 -1.15
N VAL A 101 5.22 -9.77 -1.69
CA VAL A 101 5.69 -11.09 -1.23
C VAL A 101 7.21 -11.20 -1.42
N PHE A 102 7.69 -10.86 -2.61
CA PHE A 102 9.12 -10.91 -2.92
C PHE A 102 9.91 -9.90 -2.07
N ALA A 103 9.39 -8.68 -1.94
CA ALA A 103 10.00 -7.65 -1.12
C ALA A 103 10.09 -8.08 0.36
N ALA A 104 9.04 -8.70 0.90
CA ALA A 104 9.03 -9.18 2.28
C ALA A 104 10.11 -10.24 2.53
N ILE A 105 10.26 -11.19 1.60
CA ILE A 105 11.30 -12.24 1.69
C ILE A 105 12.70 -11.62 1.63
N ILE A 106 12.94 -10.71 0.68
CA ILE A 106 14.23 -10.05 0.50
C ILE A 106 14.61 -9.26 1.76
N ILE A 107 13.68 -8.48 2.30
CA ILE A 107 13.91 -7.67 3.50
C ILE A 107 14.14 -8.55 4.73
N ALA A 108 13.37 -9.63 4.89
CA ALA A 108 13.55 -10.55 6.01
C ALA A 108 14.96 -11.19 5.99
N VAL A 109 15.40 -11.66 4.83
CA VAL A 109 16.74 -12.27 4.67
C VAL A 109 17.85 -11.23 4.86
N TRP A 110 17.66 -10.02 4.33
CA TRP A 110 18.64 -8.94 4.49
C TRP A 110 18.76 -8.49 5.94
N TRP A 111 17.63 -8.34 6.62
CA TRP A 111 17.60 -7.95 8.05
C TRP A 111 18.29 -8.97 8.92
N ASP A 112 17.99 -10.27 8.73
CA ASP A 112 18.62 -11.36 9.48
C ASP A 112 20.15 -11.42 9.29
N LYS A 113 20.64 -11.09 8.09
CA LYS A 113 22.09 -11.07 7.82
C LYS A 113 22.82 -9.92 8.49
N ASN A 114 22.19 -8.76 8.58
CA ASN A 114 22.85 -7.53 9.05
C ASN A 114 22.66 -7.28 10.55
N HIS A 115 21.76 -7.99 11.23
CA HIS A 115 21.43 -7.81 12.64
C HIS A 115 21.54 -9.14 13.41
N SER A 116 22.59 -9.91 13.13
CA SER A 116 22.86 -11.24 13.71
C SER A 116 23.14 -11.26 15.21
N GLU A 117 23.22 -10.10 15.87
CA GLU A 117 23.54 -9.98 17.29
C GLU A 117 22.34 -10.19 18.24
N MET A 118 21.14 -10.41 17.71
CA MET A 118 19.99 -10.74 18.55
C MET A 118 19.99 -12.22 18.91
N PRO A 119 19.73 -12.59 20.20
CA PRO A 119 19.69 -13.98 20.63
C PRO A 119 18.77 -14.81 19.77
N ALA A 120 19.28 -15.95 19.32
CA ALA A 120 18.56 -16.91 18.46
C ALA A 120 17.53 -17.74 19.27
N ASP A 121 16.76 -17.11 20.14
CA ASP A 121 15.71 -17.78 20.90
C ASP A 121 14.35 -17.52 20.23
N GLY A 122 14.03 -18.38 19.31
CA GLY A 122 12.76 -18.39 18.60
C GLY A 122 12.90 -18.72 17.12
N LYS A 123 12.24 -19.78 16.71
CA LYS A 123 12.12 -20.23 15.32
C LYS A 123 11.99 -19.02 14.39
N ARG A 124 12.89 -18.90 13.42
CA ARG A 124 12.87 -17.88 12.34
C ARG A 124 11.50 -17.89 11.65
N LYS A 125 10.54 -17.14 12.17
CA LYS A 125 9.27 -16.93 11.50
C LYS A 125 9.45 -15.69 10.60
N VAL A 126 9.70 -15.93 9.33
CA VAL A 126 9.46 -14.91 8.30
C VAL A 126 7.98 -14.54 8.43
N SER A 127 7.69 -13.28 8.71
CA SER A 127 6.31 -12.81 8.77
C SER A 127 5.75 -12.84 7.35
N PHE A 128 5.11 -13.97 7.01
CA PHE A 128 4.48 -14.11 5.71
C PHE A 128 3.18 -13.31 5.69
N PRO A 129 2.95 -12.46 4.68
CA PRO A 129 1.72 -11.67 4.58
C PRO A 129 0.54 -12.58 4.18
N TRP A 130 -0.10 -13.23 5.17
CA TRP A 130 -1.17 -14.21 4.98
C TRP A 130 -2.34 -13.69 4.12
N PHE A 131 -2.58 -12.38 4.13
CA PHE A 131 -3.61 -11.78 3.29
C PHE A 131 -3.36 -12.00 1.78
N MET A 132 -2.09 -12.20 1.37
CA MET A 132 -1.75 -12.50 -0.02
C MET A 132 -2.26 -13.87 -0.46
N LEU A 133 -2.23 -14.87 0.44
CA LEU A 133 -2.84 -16.17 0.13
C LEU A 133 -4.36 -16.05 -0.01
N GLY A 134 -4.99 -15.22 0.85
CA GLY A 134 -6.40 -14.90 0.72
C GLY A 134 -6.73 -14.24 -0.61
N PHE A 135 -5.89 -13.28 -1.05
CA PHE A 135 -6.05 -12.61 -2.34
C PHE A 135 -5.91 -13.58 -3.53
N ILE A 136 -4.85 -14.41 -3.54
CA ILE A 136 -4.66 -15.42 -4.60
C ILE A 136 -5.81 -16.41 -4.60
N GLY A 137 -6.22 -16.91 -3.42
CA GLY A 137 -7.34 -17.83 -3.29
C GLY A 137 -8.66 -17.23 -3.82
N ALA A 138 -8.97 -15.99 -3.41
CA ALA A 138 -10.16 -15.28 -3.89
C ALA A 138 -10.12 -15.03 -5.41
N SER A 139 -8.95 -14.72 -5.97
CA SER A 139 -8.75 -14.54 -7.41
C SER A 139 -9.00 -15.83 -8.18
N ILE A 140 -8.47 -16.95 -7.69
CA ILE A 140 -8.72 -18.28 -8.29
C ILE A 140 -10.20 -18.64 -8.23
N ILE A 141 -10.82 -18.50 -7.07
CA ILE A 141 -12.25 -18.81 -6.88
C ILE A 141 -13.11 -17.91 -7.76
N GLY A 142 -12.83 -16.59 -7.81
CA GLY A 142 -13.55 -15.64 -8.66
C GLY A 142 -13.43 -15.94 -10.15
N THR A 143 -12.30 -16.53 -10.56
CA THR A 143 -12.06 -16.88 -11.97
C THR A 143 -12.78 -18.18 -12.37
N PHE A 144 -12.78 -19.20 -11.49
CA PHE A 144 -13.26 -20.53 -11.84
C PHE A 144 -14.70 -20.82 -11.41
N VAL A 145 -15.27 -20.02 -10.49
CA VAL A 145 -16.64 -20.24 -9.96
C VAL A 145 -17.62 -19.23 -10.56
N PRO A 146 -18.44 -19.60 -11.56
CA PRO A 146 -19.35 -18.68 -12.25
C PRO A 146 -20.34 -17.98 -11.31
N PHE A 147 -20.74 -18.65 -10.22
CA PHE A 147 -21.66 -18.08 -9.21
C PHE A 147 -21.08 -16.83 -8.54
N ILE A 148 -19.77 -16.78 -8.35
CA ILE A 148 -19.09 -15.61 -7.78
C ILE A 148 -19.17 -14.40 -8.71
N GLY A 149 -19.13 -14.62 -10.03
CA GLY A 149 -19.30 -13.56 -11.02
C GLY A 149 -20.66 -12.85 -10.90
N ALA A 150 -21.71 -13.57 -10.51
CA ALA A 150 -23.04 -12.99 -10.33
C ALA A 150 -23.15 -12.07 -9.10
N ILE A 151 -22.41 -12.35 -8.03
CA ILE A 151 -22.41 -11.55 -6.79
C ILE A 151 -21.24 -10.57 -6.71
N ALA A 152 -20.27 -10.66 -7.64
CA ALA A 152 -19.07 -9.82 -7.66
C ALA A 152 -19.38 -8.32 -7.60
N PRO A 153 -20.36 -7.76 -8.34
CA PRO A 153 -20.67 -6.33 -8.25
C PRO A 153 -21.03 -5.88 -6.83
N ASN A 154 -21.88 -6.64 -6.12
CA ASN A 154 -22.27 -6.32 -4.74
C ASN A 154 -21.09 -6.45 -3.76
N LEU A 155 -20.18 -7.40 -3.99
CA LEU A 155 -18.97 -7.55 -3.20
C LEU A 155 -18.00 -6.40 -3.42
N VAL A 156 -17.90 -5.91 -4.65
CA VAL A 156 -17.06 -4.74 -5.01
C VAL A 156 -17.61 -3.48 -4.36
N ASP A 157 -18.93 -3.24 -4.42
CA ASP A 157 -19.56 -2.09 -3.76
C ASP A 157 -19.34 -2.12 -2.24
N PHE A 158 -19.52 -3.30 -1.63
CA PHE A 158 -19.21 -3.48 -0.22
C PHE A 158 -17.73 -3.22 0.10
N ALA A 159 -16.83 -3.70 -0.74
CA ALA A 159 -15.39 -3.48 -0.58
C ALA A 159 -15.04 -1.98 -0.65
N TYR A 160 -15.69 -1.20 -1.54
CA TYR A 160 -15.48 0.25 -1.60
C TYR A 160 -15.94 0.96 -0.33
N ILE A 161 -17.06 0.54 0.27
CA ILE A 161 -17.51 1.10 1.55
C ILE A 161 -16.49 0.80 2.65
N VAL A 162 -16.02 -0.44 2.76
CA VAL A 162 -15.02 -0.84 3.76
C VAL A 162 -13.70 -0.10 3.55
N LEU A 163 -13.29 0.06 2.29
CA LEU A 163 -12.08 0.80 1.91
C LEU A 163 -12.20 2.28 2.31
N GLY A 164 -13.35 2.90 2.05
CA GLY A 164 -13.63 4.27 2.46
C GLY A 164 -13.59 4.44 3.99
N MET A 165 -14.17 3.51 4.74
CA MET A 165 -14.10 3.51 6.22
C MET A 165 -12.66 3.36 6.71
N ALA A 166 -11.88 2.47 6.10
CA ALA A 166 -10.47 2.28 6.46
C ALA A 166 -9.66 3.56 6.21
N MET A 167 -9.87 4.22 5.07
CA MET A 167 -9.19 5.48 4.75
C MET A 167 -9.60 6.62 5.70
N ALA A 168 -10.88 6.70 6.07
CA ALA A 168 -11.35 7.67 7.07
C ALA A 168 -10.72 7.41 8.44
N ALA A 169 -10.66 6.15 8.87
CA ALA A 169 -10.02 5.78 10.14
C ALA A 169 -8.52 6.13 10.16
N LEU A 170 -7.81 5.88 9.06
CA LEU A 170 -6.41 6.30 8.92
C LEU A 170 -6.28 7.82 9.01
N GLY A 171 -7.15 8.58 8.34
CA GLY A 171 -7.14 10.04 8.36
C GLY A 171 -7.35 10.64 9.76
N ILE A 172 -8.27 10.07 10.54
CA ILE A 172 -8.56 10.50 11.92
C ILE A 172 -7.35 10.29 12.85
N ASN A 173 -6.59 9.21 12.64
CA ASN A 173 -5.42 8.86 13.45
C ASN A 173 -4.15 9.64 13.08
N VAL A 174 -4.19 10.52 12.07
CA VAL A 174 -3.03 11.30 11.65
C VAL A 174 -2.68 12.35 12.69
N ASN A 175 -1.49 12.24 13.28
CA ASN A 175 -0.94 13.25 14.18
C ASN A 175 0.01 14.19 13.43
N PHE A 176 -0.52 15.28 12.90
CA PHE A 176 0.26 16.27 12.13
C PHE A 176 1.41 16.88 12.93
N SER A 177 1.26 17.06 14.25
CA SER A 177 2.32 17.61 15.11
C SER A 177 3.50 16.62 15.23
N ALA A 178 3.23 15.32 15.31
CA ALA A 178 4.27 14.30 15.34
C ALA A 178 5.02 14.23 14.01
N ILE A 179 4.29 14.32 12.89
CA ILE A 179 4.89 14.33 11.54
C ILE A 179 5.79 15.55 11.38
N ALA A 180 5.34 16.74 11.77
CA ALA A 180 6.12 17.97 11.65
C ALA A 180 7.41 17.94 12.49
N LYS A 181 7.40 17.31 13.67
CA LYS A 181 8.55 17.29 14.58
C LYS A 181 9.53 16.13 14.31
N LYS A 182 9.02 14.94 14.03
CA LYS A 182 9.84 13.72 13.91
C LYS A 182 9.82 13.10 12.51
N GLY A 183 8.82 13.43 11.68
CA GLY A 183 8.56 12.82 10.40
C GLY A 183 9.25 13.44 9.20
N GLN A 184 10.03 14.50 9.36
CA GLN A 184 10.58 15.28 8.22
C GLN A 184 11.40 14.44 7.25
N LYS A 185 12.25 13.54 7.75
CA LYS A 185 13.05 12.65 6.89
C LYS A 185 12.19 11.64 6.15
N ALA A 186 11.21 11.06 6.83
CA ALA A 186 10.28 10.11 6.23
C ALA A 186 9.37 10.80 5.20
N PHE A 187 8.93 12.02 5.50
CA PHE A 187 8.14 12.85 4.59
C PHE A 187 8.93 13.19 3.31
N LEU A 188 10.18 13.64 3.45
CA LEU A 188 11.03 13.95 2.31
C LEU A 188 11.30 12.70 1.47
N ALA A 189 11.61 11.57 2.11
CA ALA A 189 11.82 10.30 1.42
C ALA A 189 10.57 9.84 0.66
N SER A 190 9.39 9.96 1.30
CA SER A 190 8.11 9.64 0.66
C SER A 190 7.83 10.58 -0.51
N PHE A 191 8.07 11.87 -0.36
CA PHE A 191 7.89 12.86 -1.42
C PHE A 191 8.79 12.58 -2.64
N LEU A 192 10.09 12.39 -2.41
CA LEU A 192 11.04 12.08 -3.48
C LEU A 192 10.66 10.78 -4.21
N THR A 193 10.29 9.75 -3.46
CA THR A 193 9.84 8.49 -4.05
C THR A 193 8.55 8.67 -4.86
N SER A 194 7.63 9.50 -4.39
CA SER A 194 6.37 9.78 -5.10
C SER A 194 6.60 10.50 -6.41
N VAL A 195 7.51 11.49 -6.41
CA VAL A 195 7.91 12.20 -7.64
C VAL A 195 8.58 11.26 -8.65
N LEU A 196 9.41 10.32 -8.17
CA LEU A 196 10.05 9.33 -9.04
C LEU A 196 9.09 8.28 -9.62
N LEU A 197 7.94 8.09 -8.98
CA LEU A 197 6.92 7.12 -9.42
C LEU A 197 5.93 7.72 -10.42
N MET A 198 5.80 9.04 -10.46
CA MET A 198 4.99 9.77 -11.41
C MET A 198 5.68 9.95 -12.76
#